data_80ad69c745b86191eb36ae20ccafd4c4
#
_entry.id   80ad69c745b86191eb36ae20ccafd4c4
#
_cell.length_a   1.000
_cell.length_b   1.000
_cell.length_c   1.000
_cell.angle_alpha   90.00
_cell.angle_beta   90.00
_cell.angle_gamma   90.00
#
_symmetry.space_group_name_H-M   'P 1'
#
loop_
_entity.id
_entity.type
_entity.pdbx_description
1 polymer ?
#
loop_
_entity_poly.entity_id
_entity_poly.type
_entity_poly.pdbx_seq_one_letter_code
_entity_poly.pdbx_strand_id
1 'polypeptide(L)'
;MYNSRMNNPNSDSPDTISDLKKILSDHKKWLDSNGQEGILADLKNCKLKGAVLIGANLKNANLEGAYLYGAYFKNANLENANLEGANLRGANFRWANLKNTNMKNANLVRADLMQAELKDTLLEGANLKMAEGLTPDQLKDATTNAETILPESQK
;
A
#
# COMPACT_ATOMS: atom_id res chain seq x y z
N MET A 1 -22.61 -15.34 -1.05
CA MET A 1 -23.54 -14.19 -0.99
C MET A 1 -22.70 -12.96 -0.66
N TYR A 2 -22.52 -12.07 -1.62
CA TYR A 2 -21.82 -10.80 -1.40
C TYR A 2 -22.72 -9.92 -0.54
N ASN A 3 -22.33 -9.71 0.72
CA ASN A 3 -22.96 -8.67 1.55
C ASN A 3 -22.37 -7.31 1.12
N SER A 4 -23.02 -6.71 0.10
CA SER A 4 -22.86 -5.31 -0.20
C SER A 4 -23.37 -4.51 1.00
N ARG A 5 -22.48 -3.86 1.76
CA ARG A 5 -22.89 -2.78 2.65
C ARG A 5 -23.52 -1.70 1.78
N MET A 6 -24.82 -1.58 1.89
CA MET A 6 -25.60 -0.54 1.22
C MET A 6 -25.05 0.83 1.62
N ASN A 7 -24.80 1.64 0.60
CA ASN A 7 -24.44 3.03 0.65
C ASN A 7 -25.37 3.81 1.58
N ASN A 8 -24.83 4.23 2.72
CA ASN A 8 -25.36 5.38 3.43
C ASN A 8 -24.62 6.61 2.89
N PRO A 9 -25.23 7.52 2.14
CA PRO A 9 -24.56 8.67 1.52
C PRO A 9 -24.05 9.71 2.53
N ASN A 10 -24.17 9.44 3.84
CA ASN A 10 -23.73 10.30 4.93
C ASN A 10 -22.82 9.60 5.95
N SER A 11 -22.25 8.44 5.66
CA SER A 11 -21.28 7.79 6.56
C SER A 11 -19.89 7.85 5.94
N ASP A 12 -19.15 8.78 6.40
CA ASP A 12 -17.75 8.77 6.79
C ASP A 12 -16.93 7.61 6.19
N SER A 13 -16.08 7.95 5.21
CA SER A 13 -14.85 7.19 4.98
C SER A 13 -14.23 6.91 6.36
N PRO A 14 -13.64 5.74 6.62
CA PRO A 14 -13.00 5.45 7.90
C PRO A 14 -11.88 6.48 8.13
N ASP A 15 -12.25 7.61 8.74
CA ASP A 15 -11.39 8.80 8.83
C ASP A 15 -10.51 8.77 10.09
N THR A 16 -10.58 7.70 10.91
CA THR A 16 -9.90 7.69 12.19
C THR A 16 -9.03 6.45 12.43
N ILE A 17 -7.96 6.64 13.20
CA ILE A 17 -7.05 5.58 13.66
C ILE A 17 -7.79 4.48 14.44
N SER A 18 -8.93 4.79 15.07
CA SER A 18 -9.76 3.79 15.76
C SER A 18 -10.40 2.79 14.81
N ASP A 19 -10.87 3.26 13.64
CA ASP A 19 -11.47 2.41 12.63
C ASP A 19 -10.44 1.50 11.98
N LEU A 20 -9.19 1.99 11.82
CA LEU A 20 -8.09 1.21 11.28
C LEU A 20 -7.81 -0.06 12.09
N LYS A 21 -7.83 0.01 13.43
CA LYS A 21 -7.63 -1.17 14.30
C LYS A 21 -8.68 -2.24 14.06
N LYS A 22 -9.95 -1.83 13.94
CA LYS A 22 -11.05 -2.75 13.66
C LYS A 22 -10.90 -3.36 12.27
N ILE A 23 -10.62 -2.55 11.25
CA ILE A 23 -10.41 -3.01 9.87
C ILE A 23 -9.29 -4.05 9.82
N LEU A 24 -8.15 -3.79 10.47
CA LEU A 24 -7.02 -4.73 10.51
C LEU A 24 -7.37 -6.01 11.27
N SER A 25 -8.15 -5.93 12.35
CA SER A 25 -8.62 -7.11 13.10
C SER A 25 -9.56 -7.97 12.25
N ASP A 26 -10.50 -7.38 11.56
CA ASP A 26 -11.43 -8.08 10.67
C ASP A 26 -10.71 -8.66 9.45
N HIS A 27 -9.73 -7.93 8.91
CA HIS A 27 -8.88 -8.40 7.82
C HIS A 27 -8.02 -9.61 8.24
N LYS A 28 -7.48 -9.59 9.46
CA LYS A 28 -6.75 -10.75 9.99
C LYS A 28 -7.64 -11.98 10.03
N LYS A 29 -8.88 -11.88 10.52
CA LYS A 29 -9.84 -13.00 10.50
C LYS A 29 -10.10 -13.48 9.08
N TRP A 30 -10.25 -12.54 8.13
CA TRP A 30 -10.45 -12.88 6.72
C TRP A 30 -9.29 -13.69 6.16
N LEU A 31 -8.05 -13.30 6.44
CA LEU A 31 -6.85 -14.01 6.02
C LEU A 31 -6.74 -15.40 6.67
N ASP A 32 -6.93 -15.46 8.00
CA ASP A 32 -6.81 -16.70 8.78
C ASP A 32 -7.86 -17.75 8.38
N SER A 33 -9.04 -17.32 7.93
CA SER A 33 -10.16 -18.19 7.53
C SER A 33 -10.23 -18.46 6.03
N ASN A 34 -9.27 -17.98 5.23
CA ASN A 34 -9.33 -18.01 3.75
C ASN A 34 -10.62 -17.35 3.21
N GLY A 35 -11.03 -16.24 3.81
CA GLY A 35 -12.16 -15.43 3.36
C GLY A 35 -13.53 -15.87 3.87
N GLN A 36 -13.58 -16.86 4.77
CA GLN A 36 -14.86 -17.37 5.30
C GLN A 36 -15.38 -16.51 6.48
N GLU A 37 -14.48 -15.91 7.24
CA GLU A 37 -14.79 -15.01 8.37
C GLU A 37 -14.09 -13.66 8.19
N GLY A 38 -14.57 -12.65 8.91
CA GLY A 38 -13.99 -11.32 8.86
C GLY A 38 -14.33 -10.57 7.57
N ILE A 39 -13.55 -9.54 7.25
CA ILE A 39 -13.78 -8.68 6.09
C ILE A 39 -12.42 -8.31 5.49
N LEU A 40 -12.26 -8.47 4.17
CA LEU A 40 -11.10 -7.97 3.45
C LEU A 40 -10.95 -6.46 3.69
N ALA A 41 -9.75 -6.01 4.04
CA ALA A 41 -9.50 -4.60 4.30
C ALA A 41 -9.75 -3.76 3.03
N ASP A 42 -10.74 -2.88 3.10
CA ASP A 42 -11.00 -1.84 2.11
C ASP A 42 -10.70 -0.48 2.74
N LEU A 43 -9.56 0.09 2.33
CA LEU A 43 -9.02 1.38 2.75
C LEU A 43 -8.95 2.37 1.58
N LYS A 44 -9.73 2.11 0.54
CA LYS A 44 -9.80 2.97 -0.65
C LYS A 44 -10.14 4.41 -0.27
N ASN A 45 -9.32 5.35 -0.78
CA ASN A 45 -9.44 6.78 -0.55
C ASN A 45 -9.39 7.23 0.93
N CYS A 46 -9.04 6.34 1.86
CA CYS A 46 -8.95 6.68 3.29
C CYS A 46 -7.86 7.70 3.58
N LYS A 47 -8.10 8.57 4.57
CA LYS A 47 -7.13 9.56 5.06
C LYS A 47 -6.29 8.97 6.19
N LEU A 48 -5.16 8.38 5.83
CA LEU A 48 -4.27 7.62 6.72
C LEU A 48 -2.87 8.27 6.85
N LYS A 49 -2.81 9.61 6.87
CA LYS A 49 -1.55 10.35 7.06
C LYS A 49 -0.84 9.88 8.34
N GLY A 50 0.43 9.47 8.21
CA GLY A 50 1.24 9.04 9.34
C GLY A 50 0.76 7.75 10.01
N ALA A 51 -0.13 6.99 9.40
CA ALA A 51 -0.63 5.73 9.96
C ALA A 51 0.51 4.77 10.32
N VAL A 52 0.43 4.17 11.50
CA VAL A 52 1.40 3.18 11.98
C VAL A 52 0.91 1.79 11.60
N LEU A 53 1.48 1.25 10.51
CA LEU A 53 1.17 -0.04 9.92
C LEU A 53 2.39 -0.98 9.95
N ILE A 54 3.27 -0.78 10.94
CA ILE A 54 4.48 -1.57 11.12
C ILE A 54 4.10 -3.03 11.35
N GLY A 55 4.65 -3.94 10.53
CA GLY A 55 4.38 -5.37 10.61
C GLY A 55 2.93 -5.77 10.30
N ALA A 56 2.09 -4.84 9.83
CA ALA A 56 0.71 -5.15 9.49
C ALA A 56 0.65 -6.16 8.32
N ASN A 57 -0.26 -7.13 8.41
CA ASN A 57 -0.59 -7.99 7.28
C ASN A 57 -1.75 -7.37 6.49
N LEU A 58 -1.41 -6.76 5.36
CA LEU A 58 -2.32 -6.10 4.41
C LEU A 58 -2.39 -6.86 3.07
N LYS A 59 -2.07 -8.16 3.10
CA LYS A 59 -2.14 -9.00 1.90
C LYS A 59 -3.53 -8.92 1.26
N ASN A 60 -3.57 -8.68 -0.05
CA ASN A 60 -4.78 -8.49 -0.85
C ASN A 60 -5.64 -7.25 -0.49
N ALA A 61 -5.22 -6.39 0.44
CA ALA A 61 -5.98 -5.22 0.85
C ALA A 61 -6.14 -4.20 -0.30
N ASN A 62 -7.23 -3.44 -0.27
CA ASN A 62 -7.48 -2.33 -1.18
C ASN A 62 -7.14 -1.00 -0.50
N LEU A 63 -6.09 -0.32 -0.99
CA LEU A 63 -5.64 1.01 -0.56
C LEU A 63 -5.60 2.00 -1.76
N GLU A 64 -6.39 1.72 -2.80
CA GLU A 64 -6.46 2.57 -4.01
C GLU A 64 -6.78 4.02 -3.64
N GLY A 65 -5.98 4.96 -4.14
CA GLY A 65 -6.16 6.39 -3.90
C GLY A 65 -6.00 6.83 -2.44
N ALA A 66 -5.59 5.95 -1.52
CA ALA A 66 -5.46 6.30 -0.11
C ALA A 66 -4.42 7.40 0.14
N TYR A 67 -4.68 8.28 1.10
CA TYR A 67 -3.76 9.33 1.52
C TYR A 67 -2.88 8.84 2.68
N LEU A 68 -1.72 8.30 2.34
CA LEU A 68 -0.76 7.61 3.21
C LEU A 68 0.56 8.41 3.39
N TYR A 69 0.48 9.74 3.30
CA TYR A 69 1.65 10.61 3.48
C TYR A 69 2.38 10.30 4.79
N GLY A 70 3.66 9.93 4.72
CA GLY A 70 4.48 9.62 5.90
C GLY A 70 4.04 8.38 6.69
N ALA A 71 3.23 7.50 6.12
CA ALA A 71 2.81 6.26 6.79
C ALA A 71 3.99 5.29 7.00
N TYR A 72 3.91 4.47 8.05
CA TYR A 72 4.95 3.54 8.46
C TYR A 72 4.55 2.10 8.12
N PHE A 73 5.13 1.55 7.05
CA PHE A 73 4.92 0.17 6.57
C PHE A 73 6.13 -0.74 6.82
N LYS A 74 7.02 -0.37 7.74
CA LYS A 74 8.20 -1.20 8.06
C LYS A 74 7.78 -2.63 8.38
N ASN A 75 8.39 -3.63 7.71
CA ASN A 75 8.06 -5.06 7.84
C ASN A 75 6.58 -5.43 7.52
N ALA A 76 5.80 -4.55 6.91
CA ALA A 76 4.43 -4.89 6.53
C ALA A 76 4.39 -5.88 5.36
N ASN A 77 3.35 -6.70 5.33
CA ASN A 77 3.05 -7.55 4.19
C ASN A 77 1.93 -6.90 3.35
N LEU A 78 2.29 -6.44 2.16
CA LEU A 78 1.40 -5.82 1.17
C LEU A 78 1.27 -6.68 -0.10
N GLU A 79 1.63 -7.96 -0.03
CA GLU A 79 1.55 -8.87 -1.16
C GLU A 79 0.15 -8.84 -1.80
N ASN A 80 0.10 -8.66 -3.12
CA ASN A 80 -1.13 -8.51 -3.92
C ASN A 80 -2.05 -7.33 -3.50
N ALA A 81 -1.61 -6.39 -2.67
CA ALA A 81 -2.41 -5.23 -2.32
C ALA A 81 -2.55 -4.26 -3.49
N ASN A 82 -3.64 -3.48 -3.50
CA ASN A 82 -3.85 -2.41 -4.46
C ASN A 82 -3.57 -1.04 -3.84
N LEU A 83 -2.51 -0.36 -4.27
CA LEU A 83 -2.08 0.99 -3.90
C LEU A 83 -2.10 1.95 -5.10
N GLU A 84 -2.85 1.61 -6.15
CA GLU A 84 -2.93 2.45 -7.35
C GLU A 84 -3.35 3.87 -7.01
N GLY A 85 -2.60 4.86 -7.53
CA GLY A 85 -2.88 6.27 -7.29
C GLY A 85 -2.73 6.75 -5.85
N ALA A 86 -2.27 5.91 -4.91
CA ALA A 86 -2.12 6.29 -3.51
C ALA A 86 -1.05 7.38 -3.32
N ASN A 87 -1.26 8.27 -2.35
CA ASN A 87 -0.25 9.24 -1.93
C ASN A 87 0.62 8.66 -0.81
N LEU A 88 1.77 8.13 -1.20
CA LEU A 88 2.77 7.47 -0.35
C LEU A 88 4.02 8.33 -0.12
N ARG A 89 3.92 9.64 -0.36
CA ARG A 89 5.06 10.54 -0.19
C ARG A 89 5.63 10.43 1.22
N GLY A 90 6.94 10.16 1.32
CA GLY A 90 7.66 10.00 2.58
C GLY A 90 7.27 8.77 3.39
N ALA A 91 6.53 7.82 2.83
CA ALA A 91 6.19 6.57 3.52
C ALA A 91 7.43 5.68 3.70
N ASN A 92 7.45 4.92 4.80
CA ASN A 92 8.55 4.02 5.13
C ASN A 92 8.16 2.57 4.85
N PHE A 93 8.75 1.99 3.79
CA PHE A 93 8.56 0.60 3.38
C PHE A 93 9.76 -0.31 3.68
N ARG A 94 10.66 0.08 4.59
CA ARG A 94 11.84 -0.73 4.90
C ARG A 94 11.44 -2.16 5.25
N TRP A 95 12.06 -3.15 4.55
CA TRP A 95 11.76 -4.59 4.70
C TRP A 95 10.29 -4.98 4.48
N ALA A 96 9.49 -4.16 3.81
CA ALA A 96 8.12 -4.54 3.46
C ALA A 96 8.12 -5.57 2.32
N ASN A 97 7.15 -6.48 2.36
CA ASN A 97 6.83 -7.35 1.24
C ASN A 97 5.85 -6.64 0.31
N LEU A 98 6.32 -6.23 -0.87
CA LEU A 98 5.54 -5.56 -1.92
C LEU A 98 5.33 -6.46 -3.15
N LYS A 99 5.51 -7.79 -3.03
CA LYS A 99 5.31 -8.72 -4.14
C LYS A 99 3.93 -8.55 -4.77
N ASN A 100 3.89 -8.50 -6.10
CA ASN A 100 2.66 -8.36 -6.88
C ASN A 100 1.79 -7.16 -6.46
N THR A 101 2.31 -6.19 -5.71
CA THR A 101 1.57 -5.01 -5.29
C THR A 101 1.34 -4.09 -6.48
N ASN A 102 0.10 -3.62 -6.67
CA ASN A 102 -0.21 -2.59 -7.66
C ASN A 102 0.04 -1.19 -7.06
N MET A 103 1.10 -0.52 -7.55
CA MET A 103 1.46 0.86 -7.19
C MET A 103 1.46 1.79 -8.42
N LYS A 104 0.69 1.45 -9.46
CA LYS A 104 0.58 2.28 -10.66
C LYS A 104 0.14 3.68 -10.29
N ASN A 105 0.77 4.68 -10.90
CA ASN A 105 0.47 6.09 -10.68
C ASN A 105 0.58 6.55 -9.21
N ALA A 106 1.17 5.76 -8.31
CA ALA A 106 1.36 6.12 -6.91
C ALA A 106 2.42 7.23 -6.75
N ASN A 107 2.22 8.11 -5.78
CA ASN A 107 3.21 9.13 -5.41
C ASN A 107 4.13 8.60 -4.31
N LEU A 108 5.31 8.14 -4.67
CA LEU A 108 6.36 7.59 -3.80
C LEU A 108 7.52 8.58 -3.55
N VAL A 109 7.30 9.87 -3.80
CA VAL A 109 8.35 10.89 -3.59
C VAL A 109 8.89 10.82 -2.17
N ARG A 110 10.22 10.66 -2.01
CA ARG A 110 10.91 10.50 -0.72
C ARG A 110 10.46 9.28 0.11
N ALA A 111 9.87 8.28 -0.51
CA ALA A 111 9.60 7.02 0.18
C ALA A 111 10.92 6.26 0.45
N ASP A 112 11.00 5.56 1.57
CA ASP A 112 12.12 4.69 1.91
C ASP A 112 11.78 3.24 1.56
N LEU A 113 12.44 2.70 0.54
CA LEU A 113 12.24 1.35 -0.01
C LEU A 113 13.42 0.41 0.32
N MET A 114 14.24 0.78 1.31
CA MET A 114 15.40 -0.03 1.70
C MET A 114 14.97 -1.46 2.04
N GLN A 115 15.58 -2.45 1.33
CA GLN A 115 15.31 -3.87 1.52
C GLN A 115 13.83 -4.27 1.34
N ALA A 116 13.01 -3.44 0.70
CA ALA A 116 11.67 -3.83 0.31
C ALA A 116 11.74 -4.87 -0.82
N GLU A 117 10.85 -5.86 -0.79
CA GLU A 117 10.75 -6.87 -1.84
C GLU A 117 9.81 -6.40 -2.93
N LEU A 118 10.34 -6.08 -4.13
CA LEU A 118 9.60 -5.50 -5.26
C LEU A 118 9.30 -6.51 -6.38
N LYS A 119 9.40 -7.81 -6.11
CA LYS A 119 9.14 -8.81 -7.15
C LYS A 119 7.72 -8.67 -7.71
N ASP A 120 7.63 -8.51 -9.03
CA ASP A 120 6.37 -8.34 -9.77
C ASP A 120 5.53 -7.14 -9.30
N THR A 121 6.12 -6.15 -8.60
CA THR A 121 5.45 -4.90 -8.22
C THR A 121 5.21 -4.05 -9.46
N LEU A 122 3.99 -3.52 -9.61
CA LEU A 122 3.62 -2.65 -10.71
C LEU A 122 3.89 -1.18 -10.35
N LEU A 123 4.83 -0.52 -11.04
CA LEU A 123 5.27 0.85 -10.80
C LEU A 123 5.08 1.76 -12.03
N GLU A 124 4.30 1.34 -13.04
CA GLU A 124 4.04 2.14 -14.23
C GLU A 124 3.39 3.49 -13.84
N GLY A 125 3.94 4.57 -14.31
CA GLY A 125 3.50 5.94 -13.98
C GLY A 125 3.77 6.38 -12.54
N ALA A 126 4.37 5.53 -11.68
CA ALA A 126 4.69 5.90 -10.31
C ALA A 126 5.79 6.98 -10.24
N ASN A 127 5.68 7.88 -9.25
CA ASN A 127 6.68 8.90 -9.01
C ASN A 127 7.57 8.53 -7.82
N LEU A 128 8.79 8.07 -8.12
CA LEU A 128 9.82 7.68 -7.15
C LEU A 128 10.91 8.76 -6.98
N LYS A 129 10.63 10.00 -7.38
CA LYS A 129 11.61 11.08 -7.23
C LYS A 129 12.09 11.19 -5.80
N MET A 130 13.41 11.19 -5.60
CA MET A 130 14.04 11.23 -4.26
C MET A 130 13.69 10.04 -3.35
N ALA A 131 13.13 8.95 -3.89
CA ALA A 131 12.96 7.72 -3.10
C ALA A 131 14.34 7.15 -2.74
N GLU A 132 14.45 6.56 -1.56
CA GLU A 132 15.70 6.05 -1.00
C GLU A 132 15.69 4.52 -0.91
N GLY A 133 16.89 3.93 -0.82
CA GLY A 133 17.07 2.51 -0.58
C GLY A 133 16.76 1.59 -1.77
N LEU A 134 16.47 2.14 -2.95
CA LEU A 134 16.29 1.36 -4.16
C LEU A 134 17.65 0.91 -4.74
N THR A 135 17.72 -0.34 -5.15
CA THR A 135 18.84 -0.92 -5.88
C THR A 135 18.44 -1.25 -7.32
N PRO A 136 19.40 -1.34 -8.26
CA PRO A 136 19.10 -1.79 -9.62
C PRO A 136 18.44 -3.17 -9.67
N ASP A 137 18.79 -4.08 -8.77
CA ASP A 137 18.20 -5.43 -8.73
C ASP A 137 16.73 -5.40 -8.29
N GLN A 138 16.37 -4.60 -7.28
CA GLN A 138 14.98 -4.39 -6.90
C GLN A 138 14.15 -3.82 -8.07
N LEU A 139 14.71 -2.88 -8.85
CA LEU A 139 14.02 -2.30 -10.01
C LEU A 139 13.87 -3.27 -11.17
N LYS A 140 14.79 -4.22 -11.37
CA LYS A 140 14.65 -5.28 -12.38
C LYS A 140 13.49 -6.22 -12.08
N ASP A 141 13.19 -6.42 -10.81
CA ASP A 141 12.11 -7.29 -10.35
C ASP A 141 10.74 -6.62 -10.42
N ALA A 142 10.69 -5.31 -10.59
CA ALA A 142 9.46 -4.52 -10.71
C ALA A 142 9.14 -4.16 -12.18
N THR A 143 7.87 -3.88 -12.45
CA THR A 143 7.43 -3.39 -13.77
C THR A 143 7.37 -1.86 -13.77
N THR A 144 8.12 -1.25 -14.67
CA THR A 144 8.15 0.21 -14.90
C THR A 144 7.84 0.54 -16.36
N ASN A 145 7.54 1.81 -16.65
CA ASN A 145 7.34 2.29 -18.03
C ASN A 145 8.01 3.66 -18.22
N ALA A 146 7.83 4.27 -19.40
CA ALA A 146 8.41 5.57 -19.73
C ALA A 146 7.88 6.73 -18.87
N GLU A 147 6.73 6.54 -18.22
CA GLU A 147 6.10 7.53 -17.32
C GLU A 147 6.58 7.39 -15.88
N THR A 148 7.24 6.28 -15.54
CA THR A 148 7.81 6.06 -14.19
C THR A 148 8.96 7.04 -13.95
N ILE A 149 8.85 7.84 -12.88
CA ILE A 149 9.91 8.80 -12.51
C ILE A 149 10.81 8.14 -11.47
N LEU A 150 12.00 7.71 -11.90
CA LEU A 150 13.00 7.12 -11.01
C LEU A 150 13.81 8.18 -10.24
N PRO A 151 14.39 7.83 -9.08
CA PRO A 151 15.32 8.71 -8.38
C PRO A 151 16.60 8.93 -9.19
N GLU A 152 17.28 10.07 -9.00
CA GLU A 152 18.50 10.42 -9.75
C GLU A 152 19.59 9.35 -9.65
N SER A 153 19.68 8.65 -8.52
CA SER A 153 20.64 7.56 -8.29
C SER A 153 20.40 6.32 -9.18
N GLN A 154 19.29 6.25 -9.89
CA GLN A 154 18.88 5.12 -10.73
C GLN A 154 18.67 5.52 -12.21
N LYS A 155 19.13 6.71 -12.62
CA LYS A 155 19.10 7.20 -14.00
C LYS A 155 20.37 6.85 -14.76
#